data_4fd3ec771d1964580f37af0d8c3ba8c3
#
_entry.id   4fd3ec771d1964580f37af0d8c3ba8c3
#
_cell.length_a   1.000
_cell.length_b   1.000
_cell.length_c   1.000
_cell.angle_alpha   90.00
_cell.angle_beta   90.00
_cell.angle_gamma   90.00
#
_symmetry.space_group_name_H-M   'P 1'
#
loop_
_entity.id
_entity.type
_entity.pdbx_description
1 polymer ?
#
loop_
_entity_poly.entity_id
_entity_poly.type
_entity_poly.pdbx_seq_one_letter_code
_entity_poly.pdbx_strand_id
1 'polypeptide(L)'
;FFVHSCVMNRLLLSISICLTSSLVSQDLSFVDVAKDKGLHFTHDHGGSGEKYYVETMGSGVCLLDYDNDSDLDIYFTQGAPLPGWKGTQPLTNRLYQNNNGQWIDVTDEAGVEDSSYSIGCACGDVDNDGDTDLYVTNFGSDVFYINNGDGTFLNRTRSSGFTNQLWSSSAAFFDGDNDGWLDLYVTNYVEYSIDKNPWCGEQRSGHRAYCDPDVFKGIPDQYFHNNGDGTFTD
;
A
#
# COMPACT_ATOMS: atom_id res chain seq x y z
N PHE A 1 84.83 -38.87 8.93
CA PHE A 1 83.55 -39.45 8.87
C PHE A 1 82.46 -38.45 9.21
N PHE A 2 82.39 -37.31 8.71
CA PHE A 2 81.21 -36.46 8.79
C PHE A 2 81.00 -35.78 7.45
N VAL A 3 79.90 -36.14 6.78
CA VAL A 3 79.42 -35.47 5.58
C VAL A 3 78.52 -34.38 6.02
N HIS A 4 78.93 -33.14 5.83
CA HIS A 4 78.07 -31.99 6.03
C HIS A 4 77.22 -31.78 4.80
N SER A 5 75.90 -31.98 4.95
CA SER A 5 74.91 -31.66 3.95
C SER A 5 74.55 -30.16 4.04
N CYS A 6 74.86 -29.42 2.97
CA CYS A 6 74.53 -28.04 2.81
C CYS A 6 73.04 -27.91 2.40
N VAL A 7 72.15 -27.46 3.30
CA VAL A 7 70.74 -27.19 2.98
C VAL A 7 70.66 -25.79 2.41
N MET A 8 70.32 -25.70 1.14
CA MET A 8 70.09 -24.46 0.40
C MET A 8 68.67 -23.95 0.71
N ASN A 9 68.58 -22.94 1.52
CA ASN A 9 67.33 -22.27 1.83
C ASN A 9 66.80 -21.52 0.57
N ARG A 10 65.70 -22.03 -0.01
CA ARG A 10 64.96 -21.32 -1.04
C ARG A 10 64.03 -20.30 -0.37
N LEU A 11 64.39 -19.04 -0.54
CA LEU A 11 63.52 -17.90 -0.17
C LEU A 11 62.34 -17.85 -1.18
N LEU A 12 61.16 -18.29 -0.76
CA LEU A 12 59.92 -18.10 -1.52
C LEU A 12 59.45 -16.68 -1.32
N LEU A 13 59.64 -15.84 -2.32
CA LEU A 13 59.06 -14.51 -2.40
C LEU A 13 57.57 -14.66 -2.76
N SER A 14 56.67 -14.57 -1.78
CA SER A 14 55.25 -14.48 -2.03
C SER A 14 54.91 -13.06 -2.46
N ILE A 15 54.65 -12.88 -3.75
CA ILE A 15 54.09 -11.63 -4.27
C ILE A 15 52.59 -11.62 -3.92
N SER A 16 52.20 -10.87 -2.87
CA SER A 16 50.82 -10.61 -2.56
C SER A 16 50.28 -9.56 -3.55
N ILE A 17 49.58 -10.04 -4.58
CA ILE A 17 48.85 -9.15 -5.47
C ILE A 17 47.60 -8.64 -4.71
N CYS A 18 47.73 -7.44 -4.19
CA CYS A 18 46.58 -6.73 -3.61
C CYS A 18 45.69 -6.25 -4.79
N LEU A 19 44.65 -7.02 -5.12
CA LEU A 19 43.60 -6.59 -6.02
C LEU A 19 42.78 -5.52 -5.28
N THR A 20 43.11 -4.27 -5.52
CA THR A 20 42.22 -3.16 -5.18
C THR A 20 41.06 -3.21 -6.15
N SER A 21 39.95 -3.85 -5.76
CA SER A 21 38.69 -3.66 -6.44
C SER A 21 38.26 -2.21 -6.18
N SER A 22 38.45 -1.37 -7.16
CA SER A 22 37.78 -0.06 -7.19
C SER A 22 36.28 -0.35 -7.22
N LEU A 23 35.60 -0.14 -6.10
CA LEU A 23 34.15 -0.04 -6.06
C LEU A 23 33.80 1.19 -6.90
N VAL A 24 33.45 0.96 -8.15
CA VAL A 24 32.79 1.97 -8.98
C VAL A 24 31.43 2.17 -8.34
N SER A 25 31.25 3.30 -7.65
CA SER A 25 29.94 3.77 -7.29
C SER A 25 29.14 3.91 -8.58
N GLN A 26 28.18 3.03 -8.83
CA GLN A 26 27.20 3.26 -9.86
C GLN A 26 26.27 4.38 -9.35
N ASP A 27 26.24 5.49 -10.03
CA ASP A 27 25.23 6.52 -9.77
C ASP A 27 23.85 5.91 -10.07
N LEU A 28 23.07 5.69 -8.99
CA LEU A 28 21.69 5.23 -9.13
C LEU A 28 20.87 6.38 -9.71
N SER A 29 20.26 6.15 -10.87
CA SER A 29 19.31 7.07 -11.47
C SER A 29 17.96 6.37 -11.65
N PHE A 30 16.88 7.08 -11.36
CA PHE A 30 15.51 6.62 -11.60
C PHE A 30 14.96 7.36 -12.81
N VAL A 31 14.25 6.63 -13.67
CA VAL A 31 13.57 7.17 -14.84
C VAL A 31 12.10 6.79 -14.75
N ASP A 32 11.20 7.76 -14.94
CA ASP A 32 9.77 7.48 -15.03
C ASP A 32 9.48 6.77 -16.36
N VAL A 33 9.01 5.54 -16.25
CA VAL A 33 8.64 4.67 -17.38
C VAL A 33 7.18 4.25 -17.34
N ALA A 34 6.38 4.79 -16.44
CA ALA A 34 5.02 4.35 -16.16
C ALA A 34 4.18 4.26 -17.45
N LYS A 35 4.09 5.34 -18.20
CA LYS A 35 3.30 5.41 -19.45
C LYS A 35 3.81 4.45 -20.54
N ASP A 36 5.14 4.36 -20.69
CA ASP A 36 5.76 3.48 -21.69
C ASP A 36 5.52 2.00 -21.36
N LYS A 37 5.24 1.71 -20.12
CA LYS A 37 4.96 0.38 -19.59
C LYS A 37 3.47 0.07 -19.43
N GLY A 38 2.57 0.95 -19.85
CA GLY A 38 1.13 0.73 -19.81
C GLY A 38 0.43 1.16 -18.52
N LEU A 39 1.15 1.79 -17.57
CA LEU A 39 0.60 2.25 -16.32
C LEU A 39 0.02 3.66 -16.50
N HIS A 40 -1.31 3.76 -16.58
CA HIS A 40 -2.03 5.00 -16.90
C HIS A 40 -2.86 5.55 -15.74
N PHE A 41 -2.58 5.12 -14.52
CA PHE A 41 -3.28 5.61 -13.33
C PHE A 41 -2.94 7.09 -13.06
N THR A 42 -3.97 7.86 -12.74
CA THR A 42 -3.83 9.22 -12.23
C THR A 42 -4.75 9.40 -11.04
N HIS A 43 -4.16 9.73 -9.89
CA HIS A 43 -4.95 10.00 -8.70
C HIS A 43 -5.73 11.32 -8.84
N ASP A 44 -7.02 11.28 -8.53
CA ASP A 44 -7.90 12.45 -8.39
C ASP A 44 -8.55 12.41 -7.00
N HIS A 45 -8.30 13.40 -6.18
CA HIS A 45 -8.87 13.51 -4.84
C HIS A 45 -10.36 13.90 -4.84
N GLY A 46 -11.00 14.02 -5.99
CA GLY A 46 -12.43 14.32 -6.11
C GLY A 46 -12.86 15.69 -5.59
N GLY A 47 -11.95 16.63 -5.41
CA GLY A 47 -12.21 17.91 -4.79
C GLY A 47 -12.97 18.89 -5.68
N SER A 48 -13.69 19.83 -5.05
CA SER A 48 -14.50 20.85 -5.72
C SER A 48 -14.00 22.29 -5.51
N GLY A 49 -12.91 22.45 -4.72
CA GLY A 49 -12.43 23.75 -4.26
C GLY A 49 -12.98 24.18 -2.90
N GLU A 50 -13.92 23.42 -2.33
CA GLU A 50 -14.49 23.66 -1.00
C GLU A 50 -13.56 23.30 0.15
N LYS A 51 -12.34 22.81 -0.15
CA LYS A 51 -11.32 22.47 0.84
C LYS A 51 -11.85 21.48 1.88
N TYR A 52 -12.44 20.38 1.43
CA TYR A 52 -12.79 19.27 2.31
C TYR A 52 -11.52 18.66 2.91
N TYR A 53 -11.53 18.44 4.21
CA TYR A 53 -10.30 18.04 4.90
C TYR A 53 -9.76 16.70 4.39
N VAL A 54 -10.62 15.79 3.95
CA VAL A 54 -10.23 14.51 3.36
C VAL A 54 -9.34 14.65 2.11
N GLU A 55 -9.44 15.76 1.37
CA GLU A 55 -8.59 16.05 0.21
C GLU A 55 -7.09 16.17 0.57
N THR A 56 -6.76 16.34 1.86
CA THR A 56 -5.37 16.50 2.33
C THR A 56 -4.64 15.17 2.47
N MET A 57 -5.37 14.05 2.45
CA MET A 57 -4.79 12.71 2.50
C MET A 57 -4.57 12.20 1.07
N GLY A 58 -3.38 11.65 0.83
CA GLY A 58 -3.02 11.13 -0.47
C GLY A 58 -3.56 9.74 -0.74
N SER A 59 -3.27 9.23 -1.93
CA SER A 59 -3.55 7.85 -2.30
C SER A 59 -2.52 6.88 -1.71
N GLY A 60 -2.93 5.64 -1.50
CA GLY A 60 -2.08 4.51 -1.15
C GLY A 60 -1.74 3.64 -2.35
N VAL A 61 -0.78 2.76 -2.15
CA VAL A 61 -0.37 1.73 -3.11
C VAL A 61 0.01 0.47 -2.35
N CYS A 62 -0.44 -0.69 -2.83
CA CYS A 62 0.03 -1.99 -2.41
C CYS A 62 0.72 -2.72 -3.56
N LEU A 63 1.74 -3.49 -3.22
CA LEU A 63 2.36 -4.45 -4.12
C LEU A 63 1.99 -5.84 -3.63
N LEU A 64 1.44 -6.66 -4.51
CA LEU A 64 0.99 -8.02 -4.21
C LEU A 64 1.19 -8.88 -5.47
N ASP A 65 1.38 -10.16 -5.28
CA ASP A 65 1.26 -11.17 -6.35
C ASP A 65 -0.18 -11.70 -6.28
N TYR A 66 -1.07 -11.17 -7.14
CA TYR A 66 -2.50 -11.46 -7.01
C TYR A 66 -2.93 -12.73 -7.76
N ASP A 67 -2.14 -13.16 -8.74
CA ASP A 67 -2.44 -14.31 -9.60
C ASP A 67 -1.41 -15.45 -9.50
N ASN A 68 -0.48 -15.35 -8.53
CA ASN A 68 0.54 -16.35 -8.20
C ASN A 68 1.53 -16.64 -9.34
N ASP A 69 1.82 -15.64 -10.17
CA ASP A 69 2.79 -15.76 -11.26
C ASP A 69 4.23 -15.43 -10.84
N SER A 70 4.43 -15.01 -9.58
CA SER A 70 5.68 -14.58 -8.94
C SER A 70 6.20 -13.21 -9.39
N ASP A 71 5.43 -12.46 -10.14
CA ASP A 71 5.67 -11.05 -10.42
C ASP A 71 4.81 -10.20 -9.47
N LEU A 72 5.33 -9.05 -9.00
CA LEU A 72 4.52 -8.17 -8.17
C LEU A 72 3.62 -7.26 -9.02
N ASP A 73 2.36 -7.25 -8.67
CA ASP A 73 1.31 -6.41 -9.21
C ASP A 73 1.10 -5.15 -8.37
N ILE A 74 0.34 -4.18 -8.88
CA ILE A 74 0.14 -2.91 -8.20
C ILE A 74 -1.35 -2.63 -8.02
N TYR A 75 -1.77 -2.43 -6.78
CA TYR A 75 -3.09 -1.89 -6.46
C TYR A 75 -2.97 -0.44 -6.01
N PHE A 76 -3.67 0.48 -6.72
CA PHE A 76 -3.75 1.90 -6.40
C PHE A 76 -5.08 2.25 -5.77
N THR A 77 -5.04 3.02 -4.68
CA THR A 77 -6.25 3.62 -4.11
C THR A 77 -6.57 4.94 -4.78
N GLN A 78 -7.86 5.28 -4.86
CA GLN A 78 -8.38 6.47 -5.55
C GLN A 78 -9.28 7.27 -4.61
N GLY A 79 -9.31 8.59 -4.79
CA GLY A 79 -10.35 9.43 -4.17
C GLY A 79 -11.74 9.14 -4.72
N ALA A 80 -12.74 9.77 -4.14
CA ALA A 80 -14.12 9.71 -4.63
C ALA A 80 -14.69 11.11 -4.87
N PRO A 81 -15.72 11.25 -5.70
CA PRO A 81 -16.37 12.54 -5.95
C PRO A 81 -16.87 13.18 -4.66
N LEU A 82 -16.33 14.33 -4.28
CA LEU A 82 -16.82 15.15 -3.18
C LEU A 82 -17.92 16.12 -3.66
N PRO A 83 -18.77 16.66 -2.76
CA PRO A 83 -19.82 17.58 -3.16
C PRO A 83 -19.28 18.76 -3.97
N GLY A 84 -19.82 18.94 -5.17
CA GLY A 84 -19.40 19.97 -6.10
C GLY A 84 -18.27 19.60 -7.06
N TRP A 85 -17.73 18.37 -6.99
CA TRP A 85 -16.81 17.85 -7.98
C TRP A 85 -17.41 17.88 -9.40
N LYS A 86 -16.61 18.21 -10.40
CA LYS A 86 -17.06 18.42 -11.78
C LYS A 86 -16.41 17.48 -12.81
N GLY A 87 -15.66 16.51 -12.34
CA GLY A 87 -15.11 15.49 -13.21
C GLY A 87 -16.20 14.59 -13.82
N THR A 88 -15.86 13.89 -14.87
CA THR A 88 -16.80 13.03 -15.62
C THR A 88 -16.38 11.56 -15.65
N GLN A 89 -15.15 11.28 -15.25
CA GLN A 89 -14.65 9.91 -15.23
C GLN A 89 -14.95 9.27 -13.87
N PRO A 90 -15.30 7.98 -13.82
CA PRO A 90 -15.40 7.27 -12.56
C PRO A 90 -14.08 7.36 -11.78
N LEU A 91 -14.17 7.63 -10.49
CA LEU A 91 -13.03 7.55 -9.57
C LEU A 91 -13.14 6.22 -8.83
N THR A 92 -12.28 5.27 -9.18
CA THR A 92 -12.23 3.93 -8.58
C THR A 92 -10.80 3.49 -8.40
N ASN A 93 -10.56 2.64 -7.42
CA ASN A 93 -9.29 1.96 -7.23
C ASN A 93 -8.93 1.14 -8.47
N ARG A 94 -7.63 0.85 -8.67
CA ARG A 94 -7.15 0.13 -9.83
C ARG A 94 -6.13 -0.95 -9.47
N LEU A 95 -6.33 -2.15 -10.02
CA LEU A 95 -5.35 -3.23 -9.99
C LEU A 95 -4.69 -3.35 -11.36
N TYR A 96 -3.36 -3.29 -11.38
CA TYR A 96 -2.56 -3.49 -12.58
C TYR A 96 -1.73 -4.75 -12.44
N GLN A 97 -1.99 -5.72 -13.32
CA GLN A 97 -1.18 -6.90 -13.48
C GLN A 97 0.16 -6.55 -14.13
N ASN A 98 1.24 -7.11 -13.60
CA ASN A 98 2.56 -7.07 -14.18
C ASN A 98 2.75 -8.25 -15.15
N ASN A 99 2.66 -8.01 -16.43
CA ASN A 99 2.94 -9.05 -17.41
C ASN A 99 4.36 -8.81 -17.99
N ASN A 100 5.37 -9.38 -17.33
CA ASN A 100 6.78 -9.25 -17.72
C ASN A 100 7.23 -7.78 -17.89
N GLY A 101 6.83 -6.92 -16.98
CA GLY A 101 7.16 -5.48 -16.96
C GLY A 101 6.30 -4.63 -17.91
N GLN A 102 5.17 -5.15 -18.38
CA GLN A 102 4.07 -4.40 -18.98
C GLN A 102 2.87 -4.46 -18.05
N TRP A 103 2.24 -3.33 -17.79
CA TRP A 103 1.12 -3.21 -16.86
C TRP A 103 -0.20 -3.24 -17.60
N ILE A 104 -1.12 -4.08 -17.14
CA ILE A 104 -2.45 -4.27 -17.70
C ILE A 104 -3.47 -4.00 -16.59
N ASP A 105 -4.42 -3.09 -16.83
CA ASP A 105 -5.52 -2.86 -15.89
C ASP A 105 -6.46 -4.08 -15.92
N VAL A 106 -6.56 -4.76 -14.78
CA VAL A 106 -7.37 -5.98 -14.58
C VAL A 106 -8.41 -5.80 -13.48
N THR A 107 -8.71 -4.56 -13.12
CA THR A 107 -9.58 -4.20 -11.98
C THR A 107 -10.94 -4.87 -12.07
N ASP A 108 -11.58 -4.79 -13.24
CA ASP A 108 -12.93 -5.30 -13.45
C ASP A 108 -12.93 -6.84 -13.45
N GLU A 109 -11.93 -7.45 -14.10
CA GLU A 109 -11.77 -8.90 -14.17
C GLU A 109 -11.49 -9.51 -12.80
N ALA A 110 -10.65 -8.85 -12.01
CA ALA A 110 -10.31 -9.27 -10.66
C ALA A 110 -11.42 -9.00 -9.63
N GLY A 111 -12.37 -8.12 -9.94
CA GLY A 111 -13.50 -7.80 -9.06
C GLY A 111 -13.13 -6.96 -7.84
N VAL A 112 -12.11 -6.10 -7.95
CA VAL A 112 -11.60 -5.26 -6.86
C VAL A 112 -11.88 -3.76 -7.04
N GLU A 113 -12.85 -3.43 -7.87
CA GLU A 113 -13.30 -2.06 -8.04
C GLU A 113 -13.93 -1.55 -6.73
N ASP A 114 -13.36 -0.46 -6.19
CA ASP A 114 -13.92 0.26 -5.06
C ASP A 114 -14.03 1.75 -5.42
N SER A 115 -15.21 2.31 -5.28
CA SER A 115 -15.54 3.72 -5.53
C SER A 115 -15.65 4.55 -4.25
N SER A 116 -15.29 3.98 -3.11
CA SER A 116 -15.17 4.69 -1.84
C SER A 116 -14.01 5.70 -1.90
N TYR A 117 -13.94 6.60 -0.94
CA TYR A 117 -12.79 7.48 -0.81
C TYR A 117 -11.65 6.71 -0.13
N SER A 118 -10.82 6.05 -0.94
CA SER A 118 -9.77 5.16 -0.45
C SER A 118 -8.49 5.92 -0.13
N ILE A 119 -7.82 5.53 0.96
CA ILE A 119 -6.63 6.20 1.50
C ILE A 119 -5.40 5.30 1.41
N GLY A 120 -5.52 4.05 1.86
CA GLY A 120 -4.42 3.10 1.91
C GLY A 120 -4.89 1.67 1.66
N CYS A 121 -3.94 0.74 1.65
CA CYS A 121 -4.23 -0.68 1.55
C CYS A 121 -3.16 -1.50 2.29
N ALA A 122 -3.48 -2.74 2.60
CA ALA A 122 -2.57 -3.75 3.11
C ALA A 122 -2.87 -5.09 2.42
N CYS A 123 -1.85 -5.91 2.21
CA CYS A 123 -2.01 -7.23 1.62
C CYS A 123 -1.29 -8.30 2.45
N GLY A 124 -1.83 -9.52 2.45
CA GLY A 124 -1.30 -10.67 3.18
C GLY A 124 -2.21 -11.87 3.00
N ASP A 125 -1.67 -13.07 3.14
CA ASP A 125 -2.41 -14.34 3.15
C ASP A 125 -3.03 -14.52 4.55
N VAL A 126 -4.31 -14.19 4.72
CA VAL A 126 -4.94 -14.14 6.04
C VAL A 126 -5.66 -15.44 6.41
N ASP A 127 -5.90 -16.32 5.43
CA ASP A 127 -6.53 -17.62 5.67
C ASP A 127 -5.62 -18.81 5.41
N ASN A 128 -4.31 -18.51 5.18
CA ASN A 128 -3.23 -19.49 4.99
C ASN A 128 -3.47 -20.46 3.82
N ASP A 129 -4.15 -20.01 2.77
CA ASP A 129 -4.38 -20.79 1.57
C ASP A 129 -3.28 -20.61 0.50
N GLY A 130 -2.38 -19.67 0.69
CA GLY A 130 -1.23 -19.35 -0.17
C GLY A 130 -1.49 -18.21 -1.15
N ASP A 131 -2.70 -17.66 -1.18
CA ASP A 131 -3.10 -16.55 -2.04
C ASP A 131 -3.08 -15.23 -1.26
N THR A 132 -2.69 -14.13 -1.90
CA THR A 132 -2.55 -12.84 -1.21
C THR A 132 -3.88 -12.08 -1.21
N ASP A 133 -4.42 -11.81 0.00
CA ASP A 133 -5.63 -11.03 0.22
C ASP A 133 -5.36 -9.53 0.29
N LEU A 134 -6.43 -8.73 0.21
CA LEU A 134 -6.34 -7.28 0.13
C LEU A 134 -7.32 -6.60 1.11
N TYR A 135 -6.80 -5.69 1.93
CA TYR A 135 -7.59 -4.78 2.77
C TYR A 135 -7.39 -3.34 2.31
N VAL A 136 -8.48 -2.60 2.15
CA VAL A 136 -8.49 -1.20 1.67
C VAL A 136 -9.06 -0.30 2.74
N THR A 137 -8.26 0.68 3.18
CA THR A 137 -8.69 1.67 4.16
C THR A 137 -9.36 2.87 3.48
N ASN A 138 -10.51 3.28 3.99
CA ASN A 138 -11.37 4.29 3.41
C ASN A 138 -11.70 5.44 4.39
N PHE A 139 -12.09 6.55 3.85
CA PHE A 139 -12.89 7.52 4.58
C PHE A 139 -14.33 7.02 4.61
N GLY A 140 -14.71 6.30 5.68
CA GLY A 140 -15.95 5.57 5.82
C GLY A 140 -15.73 4.06 5.97
N SER A 141 -16.53 3.24 5.28
CA SER A 141 -16.39 1.78 5.38
C SER A 141 -15.16 1.30 4.63
N ASP A 142 -14.30 0.59 5.33
CA ASP A 142 -13.19 -0.15 4.73
C ASP A 142 -13.70 -1.34 3.91
N VAL A 143 -12.85 -1.86 3.03
CA VAL A 143 -13.20 -3.02 2.20
C VAL A 143 -12.14 -4.12 2.38
N PHE A 144 -12.63 -5.35 2.52
CA PHE A 144 -11.79 -6.53 2.61
C PHE A 144 -12.14 -7.52 1.50
N TYR A 145 -11.12 -7.94 0.77
CA TYR A 145 -11.19 -8.88 -0.33
C TYR A 145 -10.36 -10.11 -0.03
N ILE A 146 -10.97 -11.29 -0.14
CA ILE A 146 -10.28 -12.58 -0.16
C ILE A 146 -9.96 -12.93 -1.60
N ASN A 147 -8.74 -13.34 -1.86
CA ASN A 147 -8.29 -13.88 -3.14
C ASN A 147 -8.82 -15.30 -3.32
N ASN A 148 -9.36 -15.63 -4.49
CA ASN A 148 -9.89 -16.97 -4.79
C ASN A 148 -8.82 -17.90 -5.41
N GLY A 149 -7.57 -17.46 -5.60
CA GLY A 149 -6.49 -18.21 -6.24
C GLY A 149 -6.64 -18.41 -7.76
N ASP A 150 -7.62 -17.77 -8.35
CA ASP A 150 -7.90 -17.87 -9.79
C ASP A 150 -7.80 -16.52 -10.54
N GLY A 151 -7.17 -15.52 -9.88
CA GLY A 151 -7.04 -14.16 -10.38
C GLY A 151 -8.26 -13.28 -10.10
N THR A 152 -9.18 -13.73 -9.24
CA THR A 152 -10.36 -12.96 -8.83
C THR A 152 -10.44 -12.84 -7.31
N PHE A 153 -11.14 -11.81 -6.84
CA PHE A 153 -11.37 -11.57 -5.42
C PHE A 153 -12.85 -11.61 -5.06
N LEU A 154 -13.11 -11.97 -3.81
CA LEU A 154 -14.43 -11.93 -3.22
C LEU A 154 -14.50 -10.92 -2.09
N ASN A 155 -15.41 -9.94 -2.16
CA ASN A 155 -15.64 -8.99 -1.08
C ASN A 155 -16.25 -9.72 0.15
N ARG A 156 -15.48 -9.80 1.22
CA ARG A 156 -15.82 -10.45 2.48
C ARG A 156 -16.00 -9.49 3.64
N THR A 157 -15.96 -8.19 3.41
CA THR A 157 -15.99 -7.15 4.44
C THR A 157 -16.97 -7.45 5.57
N ARG A 158 -18.24 -7.64 5.25
CA ARG A 158 -19.28 -7.87 6.27
C ARG A 158 -19.21 -9.25 6.91
N SER A 159 -18.95 -10.28 6.10
CA SER A 159 -18.91 -11.66 6.60
C SER A 159 -17.70 -11.91 7.50
N SER A 160 -16.62 -11.16 7.31
CA SER A 160 -15.41 -11.24 8.15
C SER A 160 -15.45 -10.32 9.39
N GLY A 161 -16.54 -9.58 9.61
CA GLY A 161 -16.73 -8.78 10.83
C GLY A 161 -16.27 -7.32 10.71
N PHE A 162 -15.77 -6.89 9.57
CA PHE A 162 -15.38 -5.49 9.35
C PHE A 162 -16.61 -4.60 9.13
N THR A 163 -17.00 -3.86 10.17
CA THR A 163 -18.20 -3.02 10.15
C THR A 163 -17.92 -1.55 10.50
N ASN A 164 -16.66 -1.21 10.62
CA ASN A 164 -16.24 0.13 10.97
C ASN A 164 -16.65 1.14 9.86
N GLN A 165 -16.90 2.41 10.25
CA GLN A 165 -17.20 3.54 9.36
C GLN A 165 -16.39 4.76 9.79
N LEU A 166 -15.16 4.54 10.24
CA LEU A 166 -14.26 5.58 10.68
C LEU A 166 -13.47 6.14 9.49
N TRP A 167 -12.63 7.09 9.74
CA TRP A 167 -11.65 7.51 8.75
C TRP A 167 -10.37 6.71 8.96
N SER A 168 -10.28 5.57 8.30
CA SER A 168 -9.09 4.73 8.30
C SER A 168 -8.02 5.33 7.40
N SER A 169 -6.76 5.34 7.84
CA SER A 169 -5.65 5.97 7.12
C SER A 169 -4.59 4.99 6.63
N SER A 170 -4.35 3.91 7.37
CA SER A 170 -3.40 2.87 7.01
C SER A 170 -3.77 1.57 7.70
N ALA A 171 -3.29 0.45 7.17
CA ALA A 171 -3.46 -0.86 7.80
C ALA A 171 -2.18 -1.69 7.65
N ALA A 172 -2.03 -2.71 8.51
CA ALA A 172 -0.95 -3.68 8.42
C ALA A 172 -1.43 -5.04 8.93
N PHE A 173 -1.11 -6.09 8.18
CA PHE A 173 -1.29 -7.47 8.63
C PHE A 173 -0.03 -7.94 9.38
N PHE A 174 -0.20 -8.66 10.46
CA PHE A 174 0.88 -9.27 11.24
C PHE A 174 0.33 -10.34 12.19
N ASP A 175 1.12 -11.32 12.54
CA ASP A 175 0.77 -12.32 13.55
C ASP A 175 1.09 -11.73 14.94
N GLY A 176 0.07 -11.21 15.63
CA GLY A 176 0.22 -10.44 16.86
C GLY A 176 0.37 -11.30 18.12
N ASP A 177 -0.12 -12.53 18.11
CA ASP A 177 -0.08 -13.46 19.25
C ASP A 177 0.69 -14.75 18.98
N ASN A 178 1.28 -14.89 17.79
CA ASN A 178 2.07 -16.05 17.31
C ASN A 178 1.23 -17.34 17.23
N ASP A 179 -0.01 -17.22 16.80
CA ASP A 179 -0.89 -18.38 16.54
C ASP A 179 -0.83 -18.88 15.10
N GLY A 180 -0.14 -18.13 14.20
CA GLY A 180 0.08 -18.46 12.79
C GLY A 180 -0.97 -17.85 11.86
N TRP A 181 -1.94 -17.08 12.36
CA TRP A 181 -2.89 -16.32 11.58
C TRP A 181 -2.52 -14.85 11.56
N LEU A 182 -2.71 -14.18 10.44
CA LEU A 182 -2.44 -12.75 10.36
C LEU A 182 -3.61 -11.95 10.92
N ASP A 183 -3.33 -11.21 11.98
CA ASP A 183 -4.20 -10.18 12.54
C ASP A 183 -4.11 -8.89 11.70
N LEU A 184 -5.01 -7.95 11.95
CA LEU A 184 -5.04 -6.68 11.27
C LEU A 184 -5.02 -5.51 12.26
N TYR A 185 -4.07 -4.58 12.08
CA TYR A 185 -4.08 -3.29 12.76
C TYR A 185 -4.47 -2.19 11.77
N VAL A 186 -5.47 -1.39 12.14
CA VAL A 186 -5.97 -0.28 11.33
C VAL A 186 -5.77 1.02 12.09
N THR A 187 -5.03 1.95 11.50
CA THR A 187 -4.88 3.29 12.06
C THR A 187 -6.01 4.19 11.58
N ASN A 188 -6.64 4.88 12.52
CA ASN A 188 -7.68 5.85 12.26
C ASN A 188 -7.16 7.27 12.45
N TYR A 189 -7.75 8.25 11.76
CA TYR A 189 -7.22 9.61 11.78
C TYR A 189 -8.00 10.52 12.73
N VAL A 190 -9.03 11.16 12.25
CA VAL A 190 -9.79 12.15 13.04
C VAL A 190 -11.30 12.01 12.85
N GLU A 191 -12.05 12.50 13.82
CA GLU A 191 -13.51 12.65 13.72
C GLU A 191 -13.86 13.79 12.76
N TYR A 192 -14.22 13.43 11.54
CA TYR A 192 -14.59 14.38 10.48
C TYR A 192 -15.78 13.87 9.67
N SER A 193 -16.58 14.79 9.16
CA SER A 193 -17.62 14.48 8.18
C SER A 193 -17.76 15.60 7.17
N ILE A 194 -18.09 15.25 5.93
CA ILE A 194 -18.27 16.19 4.81
C ILE A 194 -19.30 17.29 5.15
N ASP A 195 -20.42 16.91 5.78
CA ASP A 195 -21.51 17.84 6.12
C ASP A 195 -21.10 18.89 7.16
N LYS A 196 -20.10 18.59 7.98
CA LYS A 196 -19.59 19.47 9.04
C LYS A 196 -18.25 20.08 8.68
N ASN A 197 -17.94 20.24 7.39
CA ASN A 197 -16.68 20.78 6.94
C ASN A 197 -16.45 22.20 7.48
N PRO A 198 -15.59 22.43 8.48
CA PRO A 198 -15.41 23.73 9.10
C PRO A 198 -14.78 24.73 8.14
N TRP A 199 -15.07 26.01 8.35
CA TRP A 199 -14.39 27.08 7.62
C TRP A 199 -13.02 27.38 8.27
N CYS A 200 -11.94 27.19 7.51
CA CYS A 200 -10.60 27.61 7.89
C CYS A 200 -10.01 28.55 6.84
N GLY A 201 -9.07 29.41 7.26
CA GLY A 201 -8.48 30.43 6.40
C GLY A 201 -8.82 31.87 6.80
N GLU A 202 -8.62 32.82 5.88
CA GLU A 202 -8.83 34.23 6.15
C GLU A 202 -10.22 34.69 5.71
N GLN A 203 -11.14 34.84 6.65
CA GLN A 203 -12.54 35.21 6.36
C GLN A 203 -12.69 36.58 5.68
N ARG A 204 -11.83 37.55 6.00
CA ARG A 204 -11.94 38.91 5.45
C ARG A 204 -11.67 38.97 3.93
N SER A 205 -10.74 38.18 3.47
CA SER A 205 -10.37 38.06 2.03
C SER A 205 -11.19 37.01 1.29
N GLY A 206 -11.98 36.20 2.01
CA GLY A 206 -12.69 35.07 1.43
C GLY A 206 -11.78 33.92 1.05
N HIS A 207 -10.52 33.91 1.48
CA HIS A 207 -9.57 32.82 1.21
C HIS A 207 -9.80 31.65 2.15
N ARG A 208 -10.44 30.60 1.62
CA ARG A 208 -10.60 29.34 2.33
C ARG A 208 -9.34 28.49 2.21
N ALA A 209 -8.88 27.95 3.32
CA ALA A 209 -7.74 27.02 3.40
C ALA A 209 -8.18 25.70 4.01
N TYR A 210 -7.35 24.68 3.89
CA TYR A 210 -7.53 23.46 4.69
C TYR A 210 -7.33 23.79 6.17
N CYS A 211 -8.06 23.11 7.02
CA CYS A 211 -7.93 23.26 8.46
C CYS A 211 -6.63 22.62 8.97
N ASP A 212 -6.15 23.11 10.11
CA ASP A 212 -5.11 22.44 10.87
C ASP A 212 -5.68 21.15 11.50
N PRO A 213 -4.91 20.06 11.58
CA PRO A 213 -5.32 18.83 12.27
C PRO A 213 -5.85 19.05 13.68
N ASP A 214 -5.29 20.00 14.42
CA ASP A 214 -5.69 20.33 15.80
C ASP A 214 -7.14 20.80 15.95
N VAL A 215 -7.82 21.13 14.84
CA VAL A 215 -9.25 21.47 14.82
C VAL A 215 -10.13 20.24 15.06
N PHE A 216 -9.60 19.05 14.79
CA PHE A 216 -10.36 17.80 14.83
C PHE A 216 -9.93 16.95 16.03
N LYS A 217 -10.86 16.12 16.50
CA LYS A 217 -10.57 15.13 17.54
C LYS A 217 -10.02 13.86 16.91
N GLY A 218 -8.87 13.38 17.38
CA GLY A 218 -8.35 12.06 17.01
C GLY A 218 -9.32 10.94 17.42
N ILE A 219 -9.37 9.88 16.65
CA ILE A 219 -10.15 8.67 16.95
C ILE A 219 -9.21 7.48 17.19
N PRO A 220 -9.59 6.51 18.06
CA PRO A 220 -8.75 5.36 18.36
C PRO A 220 -8.50 4.50 17.13
N ASP A 221 -7.32 3.89 17.09
CA ASP A 221 -7.01 2.82 16.16
C ASP A 221 -7.76 1.54 16.55
N GLN A 222 -7.78 0.55 15.64
CA GLN A 222 -8.42 -0.73 15.86
C GLN A 222 -7.45 -1.88 15.64
N TYR A 223 -7.55 -2.90 16.47
CA TYR A 223 -6.85 -4.17 16.33
C TYR A 223 -7.87 -5.28 16.14
N PHE A 224 -7.80 -5.95 15.01
CA PHE A 224 -8.68 -7.05 14.68
C PHE A 224 -7.92 -8.37 14.77
N HIS A 225 -8.27 -9.17 15.76
CA HIS A 225 -7.74 -10.53 15.93
C HIS A 225 -8.41 -11.47 14.92
N ASN A 226 -7.60 -12.24 14.19
CA ASN A 226 -8.05 -13.26 13.25
C ASN A 226 -8.46 -14.53 14.00
N ASN A 227 -9.73 -14.95 13.87
CA ASN A 227 -10.25 -16.12 14.57
C ASN A 227 -9.88 -17.47 13.90
N GLY A 228 -9.16 -17.45 12.77
CA GLY A 228 -8.77 -18.63 12.00
C GLY A 228 -9.93 -19.31 11.26
N ASP A 229 -11.07 -18.67 11.15
CA ASP A 229 -12.27 -19.17 10.47
C ASP A 229 -12.80 -18.22 9.37
N GLY A 230 -11.95 -17.25 8.97
CA GLY A 230 -12.30 -16.20 8.01
C GLY A 230 -13.06 -15.03 8.62
N THR A 231 -13.15 -14.97 9.96
CA THR A 231 -13.72 -13.84 10.69
C THR A 231 -12.71 -13.17 11.60
N PHE A 232 -12.95 -11.90 11.92
CA PHE A 232 -12.11 -11.09 12.78
C PHE A 232 -12.92 -10.51 13.94
N THR A 233 -12.26 -10.30 15.08
CA THR A 233 -12.82 -9.70 16.29
C THR A 233 -12.02 -8.47 16.70
N ASP A 234 -12.69 -7.29 16.89
CA ASP A 234 -12.09 -6.02 17.38
C ASP A 234 -11.88 -6.07 18.90
#